data_f15458e10e37732111c6528ccb1c1ba8
#
_entry.id   f15458e10e37732111c6528ccb1c1ba8
#
_cell.length_a   1.000
_cell.length_b   1.000
_cell.length_c   1.000
_cell.angle_alpha   90.00
_cell.angle_beta   90.00
_cell.angle_gamma   90.00
#
_symmetry.space_group_name_H-M   'P 1'
#
loop_
_entity.id
_entity.type
_entity.pdbx_description
1 polymer ?
#
loop_
_entity_poly.entity_id
_entity_poly.type
_entity_poly.pdbx_seq_one_letter_code
_entity_poly.pdbx_strand_id
1 'polypeptide(L)'
;MCGDTGKHFNPFNVDKSSSPPNGQGSSDQYEVGDLSGKYGDLAMKTEVAGSFVDPSITLFGRLSIVGRAVVIHKSPVPHRWVCANIEPEGVREVKTAVATFTYPGSNIFDFHDNNKNSISYNNHI
;
A
#
# COMPACT_ATOMS: atom_id res chain seq x y z
N MET A 1 -18.19 1.25 0.55
CA MET A 1 -17.60 0.73 -0.71
C MET A 1 -16.42 1.59 -1.11
N CYS A 2 -15.41 1.04 -1.80
CA CYS A 2 -14.13 1.72 -2.07
C CYS A 2 -14.16 2.84 -3.12
N GLY A 3 -15.34 3.31 -3.54
CA GLY A 3 -15.50 4.36 -4.56
C GLY A 3 -14.81 5.68 -4.24
N ASP A 4 -14.78 6.04 -2.97
CA ASP A 4 -14.33 7.34 -2.49
C ASP A 4 -12.82 7.40 -2.18
N THR A 5 -12.07 6.32 -2.43
CA THR A 5 -10.61 6.27 -2.13
C THR A 5 -9.75 7.10 -3.09
N GLY A 6 -10.34 7.67 -4.13
CA GLY A 6 -9.63 8.54 -5.07
C GLY A 6 -8.65 7.79 -5.98
N LYS A 7 -7.61 8.50 -6.43
CA LYS A 7 -6.50 7.97 -7.23
C LYS A 7 -5.34 7.56 -6.31
N HIS A 8 -4.29 6.97 -6.89
CA HIS A 8 -3.04 6.74 -6.16
C HIS A 8 -2.51 8.03 -5.51
N PHE A 9 -1.92 7.88 -4.33
CA PHE A 9 -1.21 8.98 -3.70
C PHE A 9 0.03 9.33 -4.53
N ASN A 10 0.00 10.48 -5.17
CA ASN A 10 1.02 10.92 -6.11
C ASN A 10 1.45 12.36 -5.86
N PRO A 11 2.13 12.63 -4.72
CA PRO A 11 2.49 14.00 -4.33
C PRO A 11 3.56 14.63 -5.21
N PHE A 12 4.28 13.83 -5.99
CA PHE A 12 5.35 14.28 -6.88
C PHE A 12 4.94 14.35 -8.34
N ASN A 13 3.66 14.10 -8.65
CA ASN A 13 3.12 14.11 -10.01
C ASN A 13 3.89 13.20 -10.99
N VAL A 14 4.29 12.02 -10.54
CA VAL A 14 4.89 11.01 -11.43
C VAL A 14 3.87 10.63 -12.49
N ASP A 15 4.29 10.63 -13.75
CA ASP A 15 3.45 10.18 -14.85
C ASP A 15 3.49 8.66 -14.94
N LYS A 16 2.37 8.02 -14.61
CA LYS A 16 2.23 6.56 -14.63
C LYS A 16 2.51 5.97 -16.01
N SER A 17 2.25 6.70 -17.09
CA SER A 17 2.51 6.21 -18.45
C SER A 17 4.00 6.06 -18.75
N SER A 18 4.86 6.73 -18.00
CA SER A 18 6.32 6.65 -18.11
C SER A 18 6.96 5.68 -17.11
N SER A 19 6.16 5.09 -16.19
CA SER A 19 6.67 4.14 -15.21
C SER A 19 7.13 2.84 -15.89
N PRO A 20 8.22 2.22 -15.38
CA PRO A 20 8.64 0.90 -15.85
C PRO A 20 7.59 -0.18 -15.59
N PRO A 21 7.71 -1.36 -16.21
CA PRO A 21 6.88 -2.51 -15.84
C PRO A 21 6.97 -2.83 -14.35
N ASN A 22 5.92 -3.41 -13.80
CA ASN A 22 5.80 -3.71 -12.37
C ASN A 22 7.01 -4.45 -11.81
N GLY A 23 7.58 -3.94 -10.74
CA GLY A 23 8.73 -4.50 -10.05
C GLY A 23 10.09 -4.37 -10.75
N GLN A 24 10.18 -3.60 -11.83
CA GLN A 24 11.41 -3.49 -12.63
C GLN A 24 12.12 -2.13 -12.51
N GLY A 25 11.49 -1.17 -11.86
CA GLY A 25 12.05 0.17 -11.66
C GLY A 25 12.45 0.47 -10.21
N SER A 26 13.05 1.65 -10.01
CA SER A 26 13.28 2.22 -8.68
C SER A 26 12.02 2.91 -8.15
N SER A 27 11.92 3.09 -6.83
CA SER A 27 10.71 3.63 -6.18
C SER A 27 10.29 5.01 -6.67
N ASP A 28 11.24 5.83 -7.12
CA ASP A 28 11.01 7.18 -7.63
C ASP A 28 10.43 7.22 -9.05
N GLN A 29 10.43 6.09 -9.75
CA GLN A 29 9.85 5.95 -11.08
C GLN A 29 8.36 5.60 -11.06
N TYR A 30 7.79 5.40 -9.90
CA TYR A 30 6.37 5.09 -9.69
C TYR A 30 5.72 6.16 -8.81
N GLU A 31 4.39 6.27 -8.91
CA GLU A 31 3.61 7.04 -7.92
C GLU A 31 3.85 6.47 -6.52
N VAL A 32 3.91 7.32 -5.49
CA VAL A 32 4.14 6.87 -4.10
C VAL A 32 3.15 5.79 -3.69
N GLY A 33 1.90 5.92 -4.08
CA GLY A 33 0.84 4.96 -3.77
C GLY A 33 0.72 3.78 -4.73
N ASP A 34 1.55 3.68 -5.78
CA ASP A 34 1.51 2.54 -6.71
C ASP A 34 2.36 1.36 -6.19
N LEU A 35 1.83 0.65 -5.20
CA LEU A 35 2.52 -0.49 -4.59
C LEU A 35 2.71 -1.64 -5.57
N SER A 36 1.74 -1.88 -6.45
CA SER A 36 1.86 -2.94 -7.47
C SER A 36 2.89 -2.58 -8.53
N GLY A 37 3.01 -1.31 -8.89
CA GLY A 37 4.09 -0.83 -9.75
C GLY A 37 5.46 -1.09 -9.16
N LYS A 38 5.66 -0.77 -7.88
CA LYS A 38 6.95 -0.93 -7.19
C LYS A 38 7.33 -2.37 -6.89
N TYR A 39 6.38 -3.19 -6.41
CA TYR A 39 6.66 -4.50 -5.80
C TYR A 39 6.07 -5.69 -6.56
N GLY A 40 5.43 -5.43 -7.68
CA GLY A 40 4.71 -6.44 -8.44
C GLY A 40 3.26 -6.60 -7.97
N ASP A 41 2.45 -7.25 -8.81
CA ASP A 41 1.05 -7.49 -8.52
C ASP A 41 0.83 -8.80 -7.73
N LEU A 42 -0.37 -8.96 -7.22
CA LEU A 42 -0.81 -10.15 -6.48
C LEU A 42 -1.62 -11.11 -7.36
N ALA A 43 -1.62 -10.89 -8.69
CA ALA A 43 -2.38 -11.72 -9.61
C ALA A 43 -1.97 -13.20 -9.54
N MET A 44 -2.95 -14.09 -9.59
CA MET A 44 -2.77 -15.55 -9.55
C MET A 44 -2.09 -16.08 -8.28
N LYS A 45 -1.95 -15.28 -7.23
CA LYS A 45 -1.43 -15.73 -5.94
C LYS A 45 -2.60 -16.11 -5.03
N THR A 46 -2.52 -17.28 -4.45
CA THR A 46 -3.49 -17.77 -3.45
C THR A 46 -3.08 -17.40 -2.04
N GLU A 47 -1.80 -17.17 -1.84
CA GLU A 47 -1.20 -16.76 -0.58
C GLU A 47 -0.08 -15.76 -0.85
N VAL A 48 0.00 -14.73 -0.04
CA VAL A 48 1.06 -13.72 -0.11
C VAL A 48 1.53 -13.39 1.29
N ALA A 49 2.83 -13.59 1.54
CA ALA A 49 3.52 -13.13 2.73
C ALA A 49 4.84 -12.48 2.34
N GLY A 50 5.16 -11.35 2.94
CA GLY A 50 6.40 -10.66 2.64
C GLY A 50 6.52 -9.31 3.33
N SER A 51 7.66 -8.69 3.21
CA SER A 51 7.91 -7.33 3.66
C SER A 51 8.77 -6.57 2.67
N PHE A 52 8.51 -5.29 2.53
CA PHE A 52 9.28 -4.39 1.67
C PHE A 52 9.69 -3.16 2.46
N VAL A 53 10.86 -2.61 2.14
CA VAL A 53 11.27 -1.29 2.60
C VAL A 53 10.94 -0.29 1.49
N ASP A 54 10.07 0.65 1.77
CA ASP A 54 9.67 1.68 0.81
C ASP A 54 10.21 3.05 1.26
N PRO A 55 11.23 3.58 0.58
CA PRO A 55 11.83 4.85 0.94
C PRO A 55 10.93 6.07 0.63
N SER A 56 9.87 5.87 -0.15
CA SER A 56 8.95 6.95 -0.55
C SER A 56 7.72 7.08 0.33
N ILE A 57 7.46 6.11 1.22
CA ILE A 57 6.33 6.12 2.15
C ILE A 57 6.79 6.64 3.51
N THR A 58 5.98 7.51 4.11
CA THR A 58 6.19 8.00 5.48
C THR A 58 4.90 7.95 6.28
N LEU A 59 5.02 7.74 7.59
CA LEU A 59 3.90 7.81 8.54
C LEU A 59 3.76 9.20 9.16
N PHE A 60 4.70 10.11 8.90
CA PHE A 60 4.75 11.43 9.53
C PHE A 60 4.77 12.57 8.51
N GLY A 61 4.38 13.75 8.99
CA GLY A 61 4.46 14.98 8.24
C GLY A 61 3.42 15.09 7.12
N ARG A 62 3.63 16.06 6.25
CA ARG A 62 2.68 16.46 5.22
C ARG A 62 2.45 15.39 4.13
N LEU A 63 3.40 14.49 3.95
CA LEU A 63 3.32 13.40 2.98
C LEU A 63 2.98 12.06 3.64
N SER A 64 2.46 12.09 4.87
CA SER A 64 2.03 10.89 5.59
C SER A 64 0.95 10.12 4.82
N ILE A 65 1.06 8.80 4.86
CA ILE A 65 0.01 7.90 4.37
C ILE A 65 -1.06 7.60 5.42
N VAL A 66 -0.84 7.97 6.69
CA VAL A 66 -1.85 7.81 7.75
C VAL A 66 -3.11 8.60 7.41
N GLY A 67 -4.27 7.99 7.56
CA GLY A 67 -5.56 8.53 7.14
C GLY A 67 -5.90 8.31 5.66
N ARG A 68 -5.02 7.69 4.89
CA ARG A 68 -5.30 7.22 3.52
C ARG A 68 -5.80 5.78 3.53
N ALA A 69 -6.13 5.24 2.36
CA ALA A 69 -6.61 3.89 2.22
C ALA A 69 -5.65 3.02 1.41
N VAL A 70 -5.52 1.77 1.80
CA VAL A 70 -5.00 0.71 0.93
C VAL A 70 -6.16 0.12 0.15
N VAL A 71 -5.98 -0.08 -1.15
CA VAL A 71 -7.00 -0.65 -2.04
C VAL A 71 -6.41 -1.87 -2.74
N ILE A 72 -7.12 -2.98 -2.69
CA ILE A 72 -6.82 -4.17 -3.47
C ILE A 72 -7.78 -4.23 -4.66
N HIS A 73 -7.21 -4.41 -5.84
CA HIS A 73 -7.96 -4.55 -7.08
C HIS A 73 -8.13 -6.01 -7.46
N LYS A 74 -9.25 -6.33 -8.09
CA LYS A 74 -9.53 -7.66 -8.60
C LYS A 74 -8.98 -7.82 -10.02
N SER A 75 -8.18 -8.86 -10.24
CA SER A 75 -7.72 -9.24 -11.59
C SER A 75 -8.82 -10.06 -12.32
N PRO A 76 -8.91 -10.01 -13.66
CA PRO A 76 -8.11 -9.21 -14.59
C PRO A 76 -8.65 -7.77 -14.79
N VAL A 77 -9.83 -7.47 -14.30
CA VAL A 77 -10.42 -6.13 -14.41
C VAL A 77 -10.06 -5.35 -13.15
N PRO A 78 -9.49 -4.14 -13.27
CA PRO A 78 -8.97 -3.37 -12.14
C PRO A 78 -10.11 -2.75 -11.30
N HIS A 79 -11.16 -3.53 -10.99
CA HIS A 79 -12.17 -3.11 -10.03
C HIS A 79 -11.60 -3.08 -8.62
N ARG A 80 -11.92 -2.04 -7.86
CA ARG A 80 -11.63 -1.96 -6.44
C ARG A 80 -12.43 -3.03 -5.73
N TRP A 81 -11.72 -4.02 -5.21
CA TRP A 81 -12.34 -5.17 -4.54
C TRP A 81 -12.55 -4.91 -3.07
N VAL A 82 -11.47 -4.63 -2.36
CA VAL A 82 -11.50 -4.30 -0.93
C VAL A 82 -10.61 -3.11 -0.65
N CYS A 83 -10.93 -2.36 0.40
CA CYS A 83 -10.12 -1.25 0.87
C CYS A 83 -10.19 -1.16 2.40
N ALA A 84 -9.14 -0.62 3.00
CA ALA A 84 -9.05 -0.35 4.42
C ALA A 84 -8.30 0.95 4.66
N ASN A 85 -8.71 1.69 5.68
CA ASN A 85 -8.00 2.89 6.09
C ASN A 85 -6.71 2.51 6.82
N ILE A 86 -5.68 3.32 6.60
CA ILE A 86 -4.42 3.25 7.35
C ILE A 86 -4.60 4.10 8.60
N GLU A 87 -4.73 3.44 9.75
CA GLU A 87 -5.00 4.10 11.02
C GLU A 87 -3.81 3.98 11.97
N PRO A 88 -3.59 4.96 12.85
CA PRO A 88 -2.55 4.85 13.87
C PRO A 88 -2.86 3.70 14.82
N GLU A 89 -1.86 2.87 15.12
CA GLU A 89 -1.93 1.88 16.17
C GLU A 89 -1.33 2.46 17.46
N GLY A 90 -2.20 2.82 18.43
CA GLY A 90 -1.81 3.39 19.73
C GLY A 90 -1.82 4.93 19.81
N VAL A 91 -1.53 5.49 20.99
CA VAL A 91 -1.99 6.83 21.39
C VAL A 91 -0.91 7.92 21.35
N ARG A 92 0.39 7.68 21.16
CA ARG A 92 1.38 8.74 21.43
C ARG A 92 2.53 8.97 20.46
N GLU A 93 2.98 8.00 19.74
CA GLU A 93 3.94 8.18 18.65
C GLU A 93 3.59 7.19 17.56
N VAL A 94 3.18 7.66 16.40
CA VAL A 94 2.83 6.77 15.29
C VAL A 94 4.12 6.18 14.73
N LYS A 95 4.60 5.12 15.35
CA LYS A 95 5.69 4.26 14.82
C LYS A 95 5.14 3.12 13.98
N THR A 96 3.84 2.86 14.11
CA THR A 96 3.16 1.77 13.42
C THR A 96 1.80 2.26 12.95
N ALA A 97 1.41 1.86 11.75
CA ALA A 97 0.07 2.03 11.23
C ALA A 97 -0.39 0.71 10.60
N VAL A 98 -1.67 0.41 10.70
CA VAL A 98 -2.27 -0.85 10.27
C VAL A 98 -3.40 -0.59 9.28
N ALA A 99 -3.52 -1.42 8.27
CA ALA A 99 -4.71 -1.53 7.43
C ALA A 99 -5.28 -2.95 7.57
N THR A 100 -6.47 -3.05 8.15
CA THR A 100 -7.14 -4.33 8.39
C THR A 100 -8.32 -4.48 7.45
N PHE A 101 -8.34 -5.57 6.69
CA PHE A 101 -9.42 -5.89 5.77
C PHE A 101 -10.36 -6.91 6.41
N THR A 102 -11.66 -6.58 6.47
CA THR A 102 -12.71 -7.45 7.02
C THR A 102 -13.46 -8.17 5.91
N TYR A 103 -12.85 -9.16 5.29
CA TYR A 103 -13.48 -10.06 4.32
C TYR A 103 -13.03 -11.50 4.60
N PRO A 104 -13.78 -12.55 4.22
CA PRO A 104 -13.32 -13.93 4.41
C PRO A 104 -11.92 -14.14 3.82
N GLY A 105 -10.91 -14.39 4.67
CA GLY A 105 -9.50 -14.34 4.31
C GLY A 105 -8.85 -13.02 4.72
N SER A 106 -8.95 -12.64 6.01
CA SER A 106 -8.47 -11.35 6.52
C SER A 106 -6.98 -11.13 6.24
N ASN A 107 -6.71 -10.07 5.49
CA ASN A 107 -5.36 -9.58 5.23
C ASN A 107 -5.06 -8.44 6.19
N ILE A 108 -3.88 -8.45 6.79
CA ILE A 108 -3.38 -7.37 7.63
C ILE A 108 -2.17 -6.78 6.93
N PHE A 109 -2.22 -5.47 6.70
CA PHE A 109 -1.07 -4.69 6.26
C PHE A 109 -0.58 -3.86 7.44
N ASP A 110 0.61 -4.19 7.92
CA ASP A 110 1.27 -3.46 8.99
C ASP A 110 2.33 -2.52 8.38
N PHE A 111 2.28 -1.27 8.79
CA PHE A 111 3.25 -0.26 8.42
C PHE A 111 4.06 0.11 9.66
N HIS A 112 5.36 -0.17 9.64
CA HIS A 112 6.26 0.13 10.75
C HIS A 112 7.25 1.21 10.37
N ASP A 113 7.45 2.17 11.26
CA ASP A 113 8.52 3.15 11.16
C ASP A 113 9.61 2.84 12.21
N ASN A 114 10.51 1.95 11.85
CA ASN A 114 11.69 1.61 12.64
C ASN A 114 12.96 2.33 12.13
N ASN A 115 12.86 3.62 11.74
CA ASN A 115 13.90 4.30 10.95
C ASN A 115 14.20 3.60 9.60
N LYS A 116 13.39 2.61 9.23
CA LYS A 116 13.38 1.95 7.93
C LYS A 116 11.92 1.78 7.58
N ASN A 117 11.41 2.57 6.67
CA ASN A 117 10.04 2.46 6.18
C ASN A 117 9.81 1.03 5.66
N SER A 118 9.18 0.18 6.44
CA SER A 118 8.88 -1.20 6.04
C SER A 118 7.38 -1.41 5.95
N ILE A 119 6.98 -2.12 4.91
CA ILE A 119 5.61 -2.59 4.72
C ILE A 119 5.67 -4.10 4.89
N SER A 120 4.98 -4.61 5.90
CA SER A 120 4.77 -6.04 6.07
C SER A 120 3.33 -6.37 5.75
N TYR A 121 3.10 -7.46 5.07
CA TYR A 121 1.77 -7.99 4.87
C TYR A 121 1.77 -9.50 5.16
N ASN A 122 0.81 -9.93 5.95
CA ASN A 122 0.55 -11.33 6.24
C ASN A 122 -0.82 -11.68 5.70
N ASN A 123 -0.87 -12.71 4.91
CA ASN A 123 -2.11 -13.28 4.41
C ASN A 123 -2.33 -14.62 5.11
N HIS A 124 -3.36 -14.69 5.95
CA HIS A 124 -3.90 -15.96 6.43
C HIS A 124 -5.21 -16.23 5.71
N ILE A 125 -5.22 -17.25 4.92
CA ILE A 125 -6.43 -17.83 4.34
C ILE A 125 -7.04 -18.80 5.36
#